data_bea44919a29db09146488752a5afcf30
#
_entry.id   bea44919a29db09146488752a5afcf30
#
_cell.length_a   1.000
_cell.length_b   1.000
_cell.length_c   1.000
_cell.angle_alpha   90.00
_cell.angle_beta   90.00
_cell.angle_gamma   90.00
#
_symmetry.space_group_name_H-M   'P 1'
#
loop_
_entity.id
_entity.type
_entity.pdbx_description
1 polymer ?
#
loop_
_entity_poly.entity_id
_entity_poly.type
_entity_poly.pdbx_seq_one_letter_code
_entity_poly.pdbx_strand_id
1 'polypeptide(L)'
;MSVSLKLRIAGLAGLLMSPLAQAEFSIPGFELVHTVPVDTALGTDDLRQPGPVWSELFDGAKNSIDIGQFYAADHPGSVMDRVIERLEAAGKRGVKIRFLLEEKGIKLSQASTLERLRAIPNLTFRVLPYARVSGGIIHAKYMVVDGKQAFVGSQNFDWRSLEHIHETGLRITDPTVVSQVQAIFEQDWKAQQALADNQPVPLPAASSAPPRTGNYLVASPQRYNPPGVGDSQLELPRLLSEAKHEVRVQLLDYAPLSYGPDKTRPYYAVIDNAVRAAAARGVSIKLMVSNWNTDKLELPYLKSLAVLPNVQIKIVTLPEAKQGFIPYARVIHCKTM
;
A
#
# COMPACT_ATOMS: atom_id res chain seq x y z
N MET A 1 63.77 -16.65 -44.88
CA MET A 1 63.47 -16.71 -43.46
C MET A 1 62.16 -15.88 -43.19
N SER A 2 61.05 -16.53 -43.07
CA SER A 2 59.73 -15.89 -42.83
C SER A 2 59.37 -16.11 -41.40
N VAL A 3 59.18 -15.03 -40.61
CA VAL A 3 58.72 -15.08 -39.22
C VAL A 3 57.23 -14.79 -39.21
N SER A 4 56.45 -15.82 -38.88
CA SER A 4 54.98 -15.74 -38.73
C SER A 4 54.65 -15.25 -37.31
N LEU A 5 54.02 -14.06 -37.21
CA LEU A 5 53.53 -13.48 -35.96
C LEU A 5 52.08 -13.93 -35.72
N LYS A 6 51.84 -14.82 -34.76
CA LYS A 6 50.49 -15.22 -34.33
C LYS A 6 49.92 -14.22 -33.34
N LEU A 7 48.98 -13.42 -33.80
CA LEU A 7 48.19 -12.52 -32.94
C LEU A 7 47.15 -13.34 -32.17
N ARG A 8 47.23 -13.39 -30.83
CA ARG A 8 46.19 -13.95 -29.97
C ARG A 8 45.24 -12.82 -29.60
N ILE A 9 44.00 -12.88 -30.12
CA ILE A 9 42.92 -12.02 -29.71
C ILE A 9 42.31 -12.64 -28.43
N ALA A 10 42.54 -11.99 -27.29
CA ALA A 10 41.82 -12.30 -26.06
C ALA A 10 40.46 -11.56 -26.10
N GLY A 11 39.41 -12.33 -26.29
CA GLY A 11 38.04 -11.79 -26.21
C GLY A 11 37.69 -11.40 -24.78
N LEU A 12 37.62 -10.11 -24.51
CA LEU A 12 37.05 -9.58 -23.27
C LEU A 12 35.53 -9.64 -23.40
N ALA A 13 34.90 -10.66 -22.81
CA ALA A 13 33.44 -10.70 -22.61
C ALA A 13 33.05 -9.67 -21.54
N GLY A 14 32.78 -8.44 -21.97
CA GLY A 14 32.17 -7.44 -21.10
C GLY A 14 30.78 -7.86 -20.77
N LEU A 15 30.50 -8.27 -19.51
CA LEU A 15 29.17 -8.32 -18.97
C LEU A 15 28.64 -6.87 -19.00
N LEU A 16 27.77 -6.59 -19.94
CA LEU A 16 26.93 -5.41 -19.91
C LEU A 16 25.91 -5.64 -18.77
N MET A 17 26.26 -5.22 -17.55
CA MET A 17 25.27 -4.96 -16.51
C MET A 17 24.42 -3.82 -17.03
N SER A 18 23.21 -4.12 -17.49
CA SER A 18 22.19 -3.09 -17.71
C SER A 18 22.05 -2.32 -16.41
N PRO A 19 22.16 -0.99 -16.40
CA PRO A 19 21.88 -0.22 -15.21
C PRO A 19 20.42 -0.53 -14.85
N LEU A 20 20.20 -1.08 -13.66
CA LEU A 20 18.88 -1.14 -13.06
C LEU A 20 18.35 0.31 -13.11
N ALA A 21 17.26 0.54 -13.81
CA ALA A 21 16.63 1.84 -13.89
C ALA A 21 16.29 2.24 -12.46
N GLN A 22 17.10 3.11 -11.88
CA GLN A 22 16.89 3.64 -10.55
C GLN A 22 15.80 4.68 -10.69
N ALA A 23 14.75 4.59 -9.87
CA ALA A 23 13.71 5.59 -9.87
C ALA A 23 14.33 6.98 -9.64
N GLU A 24 14.10 7.93 -10.54
CA GLU A 24 14.61 9.30 -10.37
C GLU A 24 13.91 10.00 -9.21
N PHE A 25 12.67 9.61 -8.89
CA PHE A 25 11.90 10.17 -7.79
C PHE A 25 12.03 9.31 -6.52
N SER A 26 13.14 9.49 -5.82
CA SER A 26 13.39 8.87 -4.53
C SER A 26 14.00 9.89 -3.55
N ILE A 27 13.72 9.70 -2.27
CA ILE A 27 14.40 10.40 -1.17
C ILE A 27 15.12 9.36 -0.33
N PRO A 28 16.19 9.72 0.41
CA PRO A 28 16.90 8.74 1.22
C PRO A 28 15.96 7.92 2.11
N GLY A 29 15.98 6.60 1.94
CA GLY A 29 15.13 5.67 2.69
C GLY A 29 13.74 5.40 2.10
N PHE A 30 13.34 6.07 1.00
CA PHE A 30 12.03 5.91 0.39
C PHE A 30 12.09 5.97 -1.14
N GLU A 31 11.37 5.08 -1.78
CA GLU A 31 11.16 5.04 -3.22
C GLU A 31 9.66 5.04 -3.51
N LEU A 32 9.16 6.04 -4.23
CA LEU A 32 7.78 6.08 -4.69
C LEU A 32 7.58 5.08 -5.84
N VAL A 33 6.55 4.26 -5.71
CA VAL A 33 6.19 3.21 -6.68
C VAL A 33 4.74 3.42 -7.09
N HIS A 34 4.43 3.27 -8.37
CA HIS A 34 3.05 3.42 -8.83
C HIS A 34 2.61 2.29 -9.77
N THR A 35 1.34 1.95 -9.74
CA THR A 35 0.74 1.13 -10.78
C THR A 35 0.20 2.03 -11.89
N VAL A 36 0.69 1.83 -13.08
CA VAL A 36 0.12 2.41 -14.30
C VAL A 36 -0.88 1.43 -14.88
N PRO A 37 -2.18 1.77 -14.90
CA PRO A 37 -3.16 0.90 -15.54
C PRO A 37 -2.81 0.69 -17.01
N VAL A 38 -2.76 -0.56 -17.45
CA VAL A 38 -2.49 -0.89 -18.86
C VAL A 38 -3.46 -0.14 -19.79
N ASP A 39 -3.04 0.12 -21.02
CA ASP A 39 -3.81 0.89 -22.00
C ASP A 39 -4.13 2.34 -21.54
N THR A 40 -3.27 2.95 -20.71
CA THR A 40 -3.36 4.37 -20.35
C THR A 40 -2.02 5.07 -20.56
N ALA A 41 -2.07 6.40 -20.67
CA ALA A 41 -0.90 7.27 -20.76
C ALA A 41 -0.53 7.89 -19.41
N LEU A 42 -0.79 7.20 -18.29
CA LEU A 42 -0.51 7.69 -16.92
C LEU A 42 0.91 7.35 -16.45
N GLY A 43 1.67 6.62 -17.26
CA GLY A 43 3.04 6.26 -16.94
C GLY A 43 3.98 7.46 -16.93
N THR A 44 4.98 7.40 -16.07
CA THR A 44 6.14 8.28 -16.03
C THR A 44 7.39 7.41 -15.97
N ASP A 45 8.48 7.85 -16.60
CA ASP A 45 9.70 7.05 -16.69
C ASP A 45 10.51 7.04 -15.37
N ASP A 46 10.18 7.96 -14.47
CA ASP A 46 10.85 8.19 -13.19
C ASP A 46 10.29 7.34 -12.02
N LEU A 47 9.18 6.61 -12.22
CA LEU A 47 8.58 5.76 -11.21
C LEU A 47 8.51 4.30 -11.64
N ARG A 48 8.94 3.40 -10.75
CA ARG A 48 8.85 1.96 -11.03
C ARG A 48 7.45 1.41 -10.73
N GLN A 49 7.13 0.31 -11.41
CA GLN A 49 5.90 -0.47 -11.19
C GLN A 49 6.06 -1.41 -9.98
N PRO A 50 4.98 -1.73 -9.24
CA PRO A 50 5.05 -2.58 -8.06
C PRO A 50 5.44 -4.03 -8.35
N GLY A 51 5.08 -4.60 -9.51
CA GLY A 51 5.40 -5.98 -9.84
C GLY A 51 6.91 -6.28 -9.80
N PRO A 52 7.75 -5.54 -10.55
CA PRO A 52 9.21 -5.64 -10.43
C PRO A 52 9.74 -5.38 -9.03
N VAL A 53 9.22 -4.37 -8.33
CA VAL A 53 9.67 -4.01 -6.96
C VAL A 53 9.37 -5.13 -5.97
N TRP A 54 8.17 -5.71 -6.00
CA TRP A 54 7.80 -6.82 -5.11
C TRP A 54 8.59 -8.08 -5.45
N SER A 55 8.80 -8.36 -6.74
CA SER A 55 9.65 -9.47 -7.18
C SER A 55 11.08 -9.33 -6.64
N GLU A 56 11.67 -8.15 -6.75
CA GLU A 56 13.01 -7.85 -6.21
C GLU A 56 13.07 -8.03 -4.68
N LEU A 57 12.06 -7.56 -3.95
CA LEU A 57 11.97 -7.76 -2.50
C LEU A 57 11.96 -9.25 -2.13
N PHE A 58 11.17 -10.06 -2.84
CA PHE A 58 11.07 -11.51 -2.56
C PHE A 58 12.31 -12.27 -3.01
N ASP A 59 12.90 -11.92 -4.14
CA ASP A 59 14.15 -12.53 -4.62
C ASP A 59 15.33 -12.20 -3.70
N GLY A 60 15.35 -10.99 -3.15
CA GLY A 60 16.37 -10.50 -2.22
C GLY A 60 16.28 -11.07 -0.81
N ALA A 61 15.11 -11.59 -0.41
CA ALA A 61 14.87 -12.11 0.94
C ALA A 61 15.81 -13.24 1.32
N LYS A 62 16.40 -13.17 2.51
CA LYS A 62 17.34 -14.16 3.06
C LYS A 62 16.76 -14.93 4.25
N ASN A 63 15.96 -14.27 5.10
CA ASN A 63 15.52 -14.81 6.37
C ASN A 63 13.99 -14.86 6.49
N SER A 64 13.31 -13.74 6.22
CA SER A 64 11.89 -13.61 6.49
C SER A 64 11.17 -12.68 5.52
N ILE A 65 9.90 -12.98 5.28
CA ILE A 65 8.94 -12.11 4.61
C ILE A 65 7.66 -12.11 5.44
N ASP A 66 7.22 -10.93 5.88
CA ASP A 66 5.98 -10.73 6.62
C ASP A 66 5.02 -9.90 5.75
N ILE A 67 3.83 -10.40 5.51
CA ILE A 67 2.84 -9.80 4.60
C ILE A 67 1.52 -9.61 5.32
N GLY A 68 1.04 -8.36 5.42
CA GLY A 68 -0.29 -8.00 5.90
C GLY A 68 -1.15 -7.50 4.75
N GLN A 69 -2.31 -8.16 4.50
CA GLN A 69 -3.16 -7.85 3.35
C GLN A 69 -4.65 -7.89 3.70
N PHE A 70 -5.42 -7.11 2.96
CA PHE A 70 -6.87 -7.12 3.07
C PHE A 70 -7.48 -8.34 2.38
N TYR A 71 -7.13 -8.61 1.13
CA TYR A 71 -7.53 -9.78 0.35
C TYR A 71 -6.45 -10.17 -0.65
N ALA A 72 -6.59 -11.36 -1.26
CA ALA A 72 -5.68 -11.86 -2.27
C ALA A 72 -6.43 -12.46 -3.47
N ALA A 73 -6.06 -12.03 -4.67
CA ALA A 73 -6.62 -12.52 -5.93
C ALA A 73 -5.55 -12.54 -7.02
N ASP A 74 -5.46 -13.63 -7.73
CA ASP A 74 -4.52 -13.83 -8.83
C ASP A 74 -5.27 -14.06 -10.15
N HIS A 75 -4.56 -13.99 -11.24
CA HIS A 75 -5.02 -14.36 -12.56
C HIS A 75 -3.84 -14.98 -13.31
N PRO A 76 -3.97 -16.19 -13.88
CA PRO A 76 -2.89 -16.83 -14.61
C PRO A 76 -2.27 -15.94 -15.68
N GLY A 77 -0.94 -15.82 -15.69
CA GLY A 77 -0.18 -14.99 -16.60
C GLY A 77 -0.12 -13.50 -16.24
N SER A 78 -0.78 -13.07 -15.18
CA SER A 78 -0.75 -11.68 -14.69
C SER A 78 0.59 -11.29 -14.07
N VAL A 79 0.77 -10.01 -13.78
CA VAL A 79 1.92 -9.53 -12.98
C VAL A 79 1.90 -10.16 -11.58
N MET A 80 0.71 -10.31 -10.96
CA MET A 80 0.58 -10.95 -9.66
C MET A 80 0.97 -12.43 -9.68
N ASP A 81 0.63 -13.15 -10.73
CA ASP A 81 1.05 -14.56 -10.92
C ASP A 81 2.58 -14.69 -10.80
N ARG A 82 3.31 -13.85 -11.54
CA ARG A 82 4.79 -13.80 -11.45
C ARG A 82 5.31 -13.39 -10.07
N VAL A 83 4.63 -12.48 -9.39
CA VAL A 83 4.98 -12.06 -8.02
C VAL A 83 4.81 -13.23 -7.04
N ILE A 84 3.72 -14.01 -7.18
CA ILE A 84 3.50 -15.20 -6.35
C ILE A 84 4.56 -16.28 -6.64
N GLU A 85 4.97 -16.47 -7.90
CA GLU A 85 6.09 -17.37 -8.25
C GLU A 85 7.40 -16.98 -7.52
N ARG A 86 7.68 -15.68 -7.36
CA ARG A 86 8.85 -15.21 -6.58
C ARG A 86 8.71 -15.51 -5.09
N LEU A 87 7.50 -15.38 -4.56
CA LEU A 87 7.20 -15.74 -3.18
C LEU A 87 7.37 -17.25 -2.95
N GLU A 88 6.89 -18.08 -3.89
CA GLU A 88 7.11 -19.53 -3.87
C GLU A 88 8.59 -19.89 -3.92
N ALA A 89 9.36 -19.21 -4.78
CA ALA A 89 10.80 -19.39 -4.87
C ALA A 89 11.51 -19.01 -3.56
N ALA A 90 11.07 -17.94 -2.89
CA ALA A 90 11.59 -17.57 -1.57
C ALA A 90 11.31 -18.66 -0.52
N GLY A 91 10.09 -19.20 -0.48
CA GLY A 91 9.75 -20.32 0.40
C GLY A 91 10.58 -21.56 0.14
N LYS A 92 10.82 -21.91 -1.15
CA LYS A 92 11.69 -23.03 -1.54
C LYS A 92 13.16 -22.82 -1.13
N ARG A 93 13.64 -21.58 -1.05
CA ARG A 93 14.96 -21.23 -0.52
C ARG A 93 15.07 -21.33 1.00
N GLY A 94 13.97 -21.60 1.70
CA GLY A 94 13.94 -21.70 3.18
C GLY A 94 13.63 -20.39 3.90
N VAL A 95 13.25 -19.33 3.16
CA VAL A 95 12.79 -18.07 3.75
C VAL A 95 11.50 -18.31 4.55
N LYS A 96 11.44 -17.85 5.78
CA LYS A 96 10.25 -17.93 6.63
C LYS A 96 9.23 -16.88 6.18
N ILE A 97 8.06 -17.31 5.78
CA ILE A 97 7.01 -16.42 5.28
C ILE A 97 5.82 -16.46 6.23
N ARG A 98 5.35 -15.26 6.64
CA ARG A 98 4.11 -15.12 7.40
C ARG A 98 3.13 -14.27 6.58
N PHE A 99 1.97 -14.80 6.31
CA PHE A 99 0.92 -14.11 5.56
C PHE A 99 -0.31 -13.95 6.46
N LEU A 100 -0.66 -12.70 6.75
CA LEU A 100 -1.81 -12.33 7.57
C LEU A 100 -2.87 -11.68 6.70
N LEU A 101 -4.05 -12.31 6.63
CA LEU A 101 -5.19 -11.83 5.85
C LEU A 101 -6.32 -11.35 6.76
N GLU A 102 -6.97 -10.26 6.40
CA GLU A 102 -8.22 -9.83 7.07
C GLU A 102 -9.35 -10.82 6.79
N GLU A 103 -10.11 -11.22 7.82
CA GLU A 103 -11.23 -12.17 7.70
C GLU A 103 -12.29 -11.73 6.68
N LYS A 104 -12.70 -10.46 6.70
CA LYS A 104 -13.69 -9.94 5.76
C LYS A 104 -13.19 -9.93 4.32
N GLY A 105 -11.89 -9.93 4.13
CA GLY A 105 -11.24 -10.02 2.83
C GLY A 105 -11.31 -11.40 2.18
N ILE A 106 -11.59 -12.47 2.95
CA ILE A 106 -11.73 -13.83 2.39
C ILE A 106 -12.80 -13.88 1.30
N LYS A 107 -13.92 -13.20 1.49
CA LYS A 107 -15.02 -13.17 0.52
C LYS A 107 -14.65 -12.44 -0.79
N LEU A 108 -13.64 -11.59 -0.76
CA LEU A 108 -13.12 -10.85 -1.91
C LEU A 108 -11.94 -11.58 -2.56
N SER A 109 -11.36 -12.54 -1.86
CA SER A 109 -10.24 -13.34 -2.32
C SER A 109 -10.70 -14.45 -3.26
N GLN A 110 -9.82 -14.85 -4.16
CA GLN A 110 -10.03 -16.05 -4.97
C GLN A 110 -9.57 -17.28 -4.18
N ALA A 111 -10.42 -18.31 -4.12
CA ALA A 111 -10.13 -19.55 -3.39
C ALA A 111 -8.83 -20.21 -3.87
N SER A 112 -8.64 -20.31 -5.19
CA SER A 112 -7.42 -20.88 -5.79
C SER A 112 -6.15 -20.11 -5.38
N THR A 113 -6.21 -18.79 -5.30
CA THR A 113 -5.08 -17.97 -4.83
C THR A 113 -4.78 -18.26 -3.35
N LEU A 114 -5.81 -18.37 -2.51
CA LEU A 114 -5.60 -18.70 -1.09
C LEU A 114 -5.03 -20.12 -0.91
N GLU A 115 -5.47 -21.09 -1.70
CA GLU A 115 -4.92 -22.44 -1.70
C GLU A 115 -3.47 -22.46 -2.15
N ARG A 116 -3.14 -21.73 -3.22
CA ARG A 116 -1.77 -21.56 -3.73
C ARG A 116 -0.85 -20.96 -2.67
N LEU A 117 -1.27 -19.90 -2.00
CA LEU A 117 -0.49 -19.27 -0.93
C LEU A 117 -0.24 -20.24 0.24
N ARG A 118 -1.26 -21.01 0.67
CA ARG A 118 -1.12 -21.98 1.76
C ARG A 118 -0.19 -23.14 1.41
N ALA A 119 -0.02 -23.46 0.12
CA ALA A 119 0.86 -24.52 -0.37
C ALA A 119 2.34 -24.11 -0.45
N ILE A 120 2.67 -22.82 -0.27
CA ILE A 120 4.05 -22.32 -0.34
C ILE A 120 4.87 -22.92 0.81
N PRO A 121 6.03 -23.55 0.53
CA PRO A 121 6.91 -24.05 1.56
C PRO A 121 7.34 -22.95 2.54
N ASN A 122 7.45 -23.25 3.84
CA ASN A 122 7.85 -22.33 4.90
C ASN A 122 6.94 -21.10 5.06
N LEU A 123 5.72 -21.13 4.49
CA LEU A 123 4.71 -20.10 4.69
C LEU A 123 3.71 -20.52 5.77
N THR A 124 3.50 -19.62 6.72
CA THR A 124 2.42 -19.70 7.71
C THR A 124 1.33 -18.71 7.33
N PHE A 125 0.17 -19.21 6.93
CA PHE A 125 -0.99 -18.40 6.56
C PHE A 125 -1.94 -18.28 7.75
N ARG A 126 -2.31 -17.04 8.12
CA ARG A 126 -3.27 -16.76 9.18
C ARG A 126 -4.36 -15.81 8.72
N VAL A 127 -5.53 -15.93 9.33
CA VAL A 127 -6.68 -15.04 9.12
C VAL A 127 -6.96 -14.32 10.44
N LEU A 128 -7.02 -12.99 10.40
CA LEU A 128 -7.31 -12.17 11.57
C LEU A 128 -8.73 -11.60 11.48
N PRO A 129 -9.65 -12.01 12.36
CA PRO A 129 -10.98 -11.40 12.48
C PRO A 129 -10.86 -10.07 13.24
N TYR A 130 -10.34 -9.03 12.58
CA TYR A 130 -10.01 -7.76 13.23
C TYR A 130 -11.23 -7.04 13.80
N ALA A 131 -12.43 -7.35 13.30
CA ALA A 131 -13.68 -6.87 13.90
C ALA A 131 -13.84 -7.30 15.38
N ARG A 132 -13.27 -8.44 15.78
CA ARG A 132 -13.23 -8.90 17.18
C ARG A 132 -12.18 -8.15 18.02
N VAL A 133 -11.20 -7.53 17.38
CA VAL A 133 -10.14 -6.75 18.03
C VAL A 133 -10.62 -5.31 18.27
N SER A 134 -11.07 -4.65 17.22
CA SER A 134 -11.34 -3.20 17.24
C SER A 134 -12.74 -2.80 16.80
N GLY A 135 -13.56 -3.73 16.33
CA GLY A 135 -14.84 -3.44 15.65
C GLY A 135 -14.69 -3.06 14.18
N GLY A 136 -13.47 -2.82 13.71
CA GLY A 136 -13.15 -2.41 12.35
C GLY A 136 -12.67 -3.54 11.44
N ILE A 137 -11.83 -3.18 10.46
CA ILE A 137 -11.16 -4.10 9.55
C ILE A 137 -9.70 -3.68 9.37
N ILE A 138 -8.81 -4.61 9.03
CA ILE A 138 -7.49 -4.29 8.51
C ILE A 138 -7.64 -4.00 7.02
N HIS A 139 -7.52 -2.72 6.65
CA HIS A 139 -7.50 -2.30 5.24
C HIS A 139 -6.08 -1.91 4.76
N ALA A 140 -5.08 -2.09 5.61
CA ALA A 140 -3.66 -1.87 5.29
C ALA A 140 -3.13 -2.93 4.31
N LYS A 141 -2.18 -2.55 3.47
CA LYS A 141 -1.47 -3.41 2.53
C LYS A 141 0.01 -3.11 2.67
N TYR A 142 0.72 -4.06 3.24
CA TYR A 142 2.14 -3.87 3.53
C TYR A 142 2.89 -5.19 3.58
N MET A 143 4.20 -5.11 3.44
CA MET A 143 5.10 -6.22 3.68
C MET A 143 6.40 -5.74 4.28
N VAL A 144 7.07 -6.62 5.01
CA VAL A 144 8.42 -6.41 5.56
C VAL A 144 9.31 -7.58 5.16
N VAL A 145 10.51 -7.27 4.70
CA VAL A 145 11.50 -8.26 4.27
C VAL A 145 12.75 -8.13 5.10
N ASP A 146 13.14 -9.25 5.76
CA ASP A 146 14.32 -9.37 6.62
C ASP A 146 14.41 -8.34 7.76
N GLY A 147 13.32 -7.64 8.09
CA GLY A 147 13.35 -6.50 9.02
C GLY A 147 14.18 -5.31 8.53
N LYS A 148 14.51 -5.25 7.24
CA LYS A 148 15.40 -4.24 6.63
C LYS A 148 14.73 -3.42 5.56
N GLN A 149 13.71 -3.95 4.91
CA GLN A 149 12.95 -3.28 3.89
C GLN A 149 11.45 -3.49 4.15
N ALA A 150 10.66 -2.49 3.80
CA ALA A 150 9.21 -2.60 3.81
C ALA A 150 8.61 -2.07 2.51
N PHE A 151 7.39 -2.45 2.24
CA PHE A 151 6.53 -1.83 1.25
C PHE A 151 5.20 -1.51 1.92
N VAL A 152 4.73 -0.28 1.76
CA VAL A 152 3.41 0.16 2.23
C VAL A 152 2.73 0.87 1.08
N GLY A 153 1.50 0.47 0.75
CA GLY A 153 0.84 1.07 -0.41
C GLY A 153 -0.67 0.90 -0.41
N SER A 154 -1.27 1.41 -1.47
CA SER A 154 -2.68 1.22 -1.76
C SER A 154 -2.96 -0.11 -2.50
N GLN A 155 -1.92 -0.74 -3.06
CA GLN A 155 -2.03 -1.98 -3.82
C GLN A 155 -2.48 -3.14 -2.93
N ASN A 156 -3.64 -3.73 -3.24
CA ASN A 156 -4.01 -5.03 -2.69
C ASN A 156 -3.11 -6.14 -3.30
N PHE A 157 -3.05 -7.29 -2.66
CA PHE A 157 -2.41 -8.49 -3.22
C PHE A 157 -3.29 -9.09 -4.31
N ASP A 158 -3.46 -8.32 -5.39
CA ASP A 158 -4.46 -8.52 -6.43
C ASP A 158 -3.91 -8.14 -7.80
N TRP A 159 -4.10 -9.02 -8.79
CA TRP A 159 -3.65 -8.77 -10.16
C TRP A 159 -4.17 -7.46 -10.74
N ARG A 160 -5.40 -7.04 -10.39
CA ARG A 160 -5.97 -5.76 -10.84
C ARG A 160 -5.22 -4.56 -10.27
N SER A 161 -4.78 -4.65 -9.02
CA SER A 161 -3.98 -3.62 -8.36
C SER A 161 -2.60 -3.42 -8.98
N LEU A 162 -2.05 -4.46 -9.65
CA LEU A 162 -0.74 -4.37 -10.29
C LEU A 162 -0.82 -4.01 -11.78
N GLU A 163 -2.01 -4.09 -12.41
CA GLU A 163 -2.17 -3.92 -13.88
C GLU A 163 -3.30 -2.98 -14.31
N HIS A 164 -4.36 -2.82 -13.51
CA HIS A 164 -5.60 -2.18 -13.99
C HIS A 164 -6.15 -1.07 -13.10
N ILE A 165 -5.56 -0.84 -11.94
CA ILE A 165 -5.95 0.21 -10.99
C ILE A 165 -4.77 1.17 -10.84
N HIS A 166 -5.02 2.48 -10.82
CA HIS A 166 -3.97 3.45 -10.52
C HIS A 166 -3.73 3.50 -9.02
N GLU A 167 -2.56 3.02 -8.61
CA GLU A 167 -2.17 2.84 -7.21
C GLU A 167 -0.83 3.51 -6.92
N THR A 168 -0.57 3.81 -5.66
CA THR A 168 0.75 4.29 -5.20
C THR A 168 1.20 3.53 -3.97
N GLY A 169 2.50 3.36 -3.84
CA GLY A 169 3.13 2.74 -2.69
C GLY A 169 4.55 3.27 -2.48
N LEU A 170 5.10 2.95 -1.33
CA LEU A 170 6.47 3.27 -0.95
C LEU A 170 7.24 1.99 -0.67
N ARG A 171 8.36 1.79 -1.36
CA ARG A 171 9.43 0.91 -0.89
C ARG A 171 10.25 1.69 0.13
N ILE A 172 10.50 1.11 1.28
CA ILE A 172 11.06 1.79 2.44
C ILE A 172 12.30 1.05 2.90
N THR A 173 13.41 1.77 3.07
CA THR A 173 14.65 1.29 3.67
C THR A 173 15.05 2.14 4.88
N ASP A 174 14.29 3.19 5.22
CA ASP A 174 14.45 3.94 6.46
C ASP A 174 14.25 3.01 7.66
N PRO A 175 15.27 2.78 8.52
CA PRO A 175 15.22 1.77 9.56
C PRO A 175 14.17 2.06 10.63
N THR A 176 13.86 3.33 10.89
CA THR A 176 12.84 3.74 11.84
C THR A 176 11.46 3.31 11.35
N VAL A 177 11.14 3.68 10.11
CA VAL A 177 9.82 3.36 9.54
C VAL A 177 9.68 1.85 9.28
N VAL A 178 10.73 1.17 8.82
CA VAL A 178 10.72 -0.30 8.68
C VAL A 178 10.42 -0.98 10.02
N SER A 179 11.08 -0.55 11.11
CA SER A 179 10.82 -1.12 12.43
C SER A 179 9.39 -0.87 12.93
N GLN A 180 8.81 0.28 12.60
CA GLN A 180 7.42 0.62 12.93
C GLN A 180 6.41 -0.24 12.14
N VAL A 181 6.64 -0.45 10.84
CA VAL A 181 5.82 -1.36 10.01
C VAL A 181 5.90 -2.79 10.55
N GLN A 182 7.11 -3.25 10.91
CA GLN A 182 7.31 -4.56 11.53
C GLN A 182 6.54 -4.67 12.86
N ALA A 183 6.57 -3.63 13.69
CA ALA A 183 5.87 -3.63 14.97
C ALA A 183 4.33 -3.74 14.80
N ILE A 184 3.75 -3.09 13.79
CA ILE A 184 2.33 -3.27 13.42
C ILE A 184 2.05 -4.75 13.08
N PHE A 185 2.88 -5.34 12.22
CA PHE A 185 2.70 -6.75 11.85
C PHE A 185 2.77 -7.67 13.08
N GLU A 186 3.74 -7.48 13.96
CA GLU A 186 3.88 -8.28 15.17
C GLU A 186 2.69 -8.12 16.12
N GLN A 187 2.14 -6.92 16.23
CA GLN A 187 0.94 -6.68 17.03
C GLN A 187 -0.27 -7.44 16.48
N ASP A 188 -0.49 -7.36 15.16
CA ASP A 188 -1.59 -8.03 14.49
C ASP A 188 -1.43 -9.55 14.51
N TRP A 189 -0.20 -10.06 14.36
CA TRP A 189 0.11 -11.47 14.43
C TRP A 189 -0.14 -12.05 15.81
N LYS A 190 0.24 -11.32 16.88
CA LYS A 190 -0.05 -11.67 18.26
C LYS A 190 -1.54 -11.60 18.58
N ALA A 191 -2.23 -10.59 18.06
CA ALA A 191 -3.68 -10.47 18.21
C ALA A 191 -4.41 -11.67 17.60
N GLN A 192 -4.00 -12.13 16.42
CA GLN A 192 -4.55 -13.33 15.79
C GLN A 192 -4.30 -14.58 16.64
N GLN A 193 -3.10 -14.75 17.17
CA GLN A 193 -2.77 -15.90 18.03
C GLN A 193 -3.63 -15.90 19.31
N ALA A 194 -3.74 -14.76 19.97
CA ALA A 194 -4.56 -14.63 21.17
C ALA A 194 -6.03 -15.00 20.91
N LEU A 195 -6.58 -14.53 19.77
CA LEU A 195 -7.96 -14.88 19.38
C LEU A 195 -8.12 -16.38 19.08
N ALA A 196 -7.12 -17.01 18.44
CA ALA A 196 -7.13 -18.44 18.16
C ALA A 196 -7.07 -19.27 19.45
N ASP A 197 -6.34 -18.79 20.46
CA ASP A 197 -6.18 -19.43 21.75
C ASP A 197 -7.29 -19.04 22.76
N ASN A 198 -8.30 -18.29 22.33
CA ASN A 198 -9.36 -17.73 23.16
C ASN A 198 -8.84 -16.89 24.35
N GLN A 199 -7.73 -16.19 24.13
CA GLN A 199 -7.12 -15.29 25.11
C GLN A 199 -7.46 -13.83 24.80
N PRO A 200 -7.41 -12.94 25.80
CA PRO A 200 -7.52 -11.49 25.57
C PRO A 200 -6.44 -11.00 24.61
N VAL A 201 -6.82 -10.15 23.66
CA VAL A 201 -5.87 -9.54 22.73
C VAL A 201 -4.94 -8.61 23.51
N PRO A 202 -3.62 -8.81 23.43
CA PRO A 202 -2.69 -7.92 24.10
C PRO A 202 -2.72 -6.53 23.47
N LEU A 203 -2.94 -5.51 24.31
CA LEU A 203 -2.84 -4.12 23.87
C LEU A 203 -1.37 -3.69 23.98
N PRO A 204 -0.88 -2.90 23.01
CA PRO A 204 0.43 -2.28 23.12
C PRO A 204 0.50 -1.37 24.35
N ALA A 205 1.70 -1.18 24.90
CA ALA A 205 1.92 -0.16 25.90
C ALA A 205 1.50 1.21 25.31
N ALA A 206 0.93 2.07 26.18
CA ALA A 206 0.49 3.39 25.72
C ALA A 206 1.63 4.10 24.98
N SER A 207 1.38 4.45 23.72
CA SER A 207 2.37 5.12 22.88
C SER A 207 2.59 6.53 23.40
N SER A 208 3.83 6.90 23.68
CA SER A 208 4.22 8.30 23.67
C SER A 208 4.00 8.85 22.25
N ALA A 209 3.56 10.09 22.14
CA ALA A 209 3.44 10.74 20.83
C ALA A 209 4.75 10.57 20.05
N PRO A 210 4.69 10.22 18.74
CA PRO A 210 5.89 10.08 17.95
C PRO A 210 6.68 11.38 17.93
N PRO A 211 7.99 11.34 17.76
CA PRO A 211 8.76 12.57 17.58
C PRO A 211 8.19 13.32 16.36
N ARG A 212 7.92 14.61 16.54
CA ARG A 212 7.36 15.46 15.45
C ARG A 212 8.41 15.84 14.39
N THR A 213 9.58 15.23 14.45
CA THR A 213 10.71 15.48 13.55
C THR A 213 11.17 14.17 12.94
N GLY A 214 11.58 14.21 11.66
CA GLY A 214 12.02 13.05 10.91
C GLY A 214 10.88 12.25 10.29
N ASN A 215 11.18 11.03 9.88
CA ASN A 215 10.24 10.10 9.25
C ASN A 215 9.62 9.17 10.30
N TYR A 216 8.31 8.99 10.24
CA TYR A 216 7.60 8.09 11.13
C TYR A 216 6.31 7.56 10.50
N LEU A 217 5.86 6.40 10.97
CA LEU A 217 4.60 5.80 10.58
C LEU A 217 3.46 6.34 11.45
N VAL A 218 2.31 6.55 10.83
CA VAL A 218 1.04 6.76 11.51
C VAL A 218 0.04 5.69 11.12
N ALA A 219 -0.77 5.26 12.07
CA ALA A 219 -1.80 4.24 11.83
C ALA A 219 -3.04 4.51 12.70
N SER A 220 -4.11 3.76 12.47
CA SER A 220 -5.36 3.79 13.24
C SER A 220 -5.90 2.37 13.44
N PRO A 221 -6.63 2.14 14.55
CA PRO A 221 -6.91 3.06 15.63
C PRO A 221 -5.76 3.14 16.65
N GLN A 222 -5.54 4.30 17.21
CA GLN A 222 -4.40 4.61 18.12
C GLN A 222 -4.21 3.60 19.24
N ARG A 223 -5.31 3.11 19.82
CA ARG A 223 -5.29 2.15 20.93
C ARG A 223 -4.48 0.88 20.62
N TYR A 224 -4.36 0.52 19.35
CA TYR A 224 -3.66 -0.68 18.87
C TYR A 224 -2.32 -0.36 18.22
N ASN A 225 -1.92 0.90 18.19
CA ASN A 225 -0.62 1.28 17.64
C ASN A 225 0.52 0.89 18.57
N PRO A 226 1.55 0.19 18.10
CA PRO A 226 2.76 -0.07 18.85
C PRO A 226 3.46 1.24 19.26
N PRO A 227 4.32 1.22 20.29
CA PRO A 227 5.13 2.37 20.66
C PRO A 227 5.92 2.93 19.46
N GLY A 228 5.92 4.26 19.32
CA GLY A 228 6.56 4.96 18.22
C GLY A 228 5.74 5.12 16.95
N VAL A 229 4.60 4.43 16.82
CA VAL A 229 3.64 4.64 15.71
C VAL A 229 2.65 5.72 16.12
N GLY A 230 2.49 6.75 15.29
CA GLY A 230 1.59 7.87 15.55
C GLY A 230 0.12 7.55 15.27
N ASP A 231 -0.75 8.48 15.68
CA ASP A 231 -2.18 8.43 15.39
C ASP A 231 -2.49 9.18 14.09
N SER A 232 -2.96 8.48 13.08
CA SER A 232 -3.33 9.09 11.79
C SER A 232 -4.48 10.10 11.92
N GLN A 233 -5.37 9.93 12.90
CA GLN A 233 -6.48 10.86 13.14
C GLN A 233 -6.03 12.21 13.74
N LEU A 234 -4.86 12.26 14.34
CA LEU A 234 -4.24 13.49 14.83
C LEU A 234 -3.26 14.08 13.81
N GLU A 235 -2.45 13.24 13.19
CA GLU A 235 -1.36 13.71 12.33
C GLU A 235 -1.84 14.24 10.97
N LEU A 236 -2.85 13.62 10.35
CA LEU A 236 -3.38 14.13 9.09
C LEU A 236 -4.02 15.54 9.24
N PRO A 237 -4.91 15.80 10.23
CA PRO A 237 -5.37 17.17 10.51
C PRO A 237 -4.26 18.14 10.84
N ARG A 238 -3.22 17.70 11.56
CA ARG A 238 -2.06 18.54 11.88
C ARG A 238 -1.34 19.00 10.61
N LEU A 239 -1.02 18.07 9.70
CA LEU A 239 -0.40 18.40 8.40
C LEU A 239 -1.25 19.41 7.61
N LEU A 240 -2.58 19.20 7.56
CA LEU A 240 -3.51 20.14 6.94
C LEU A 240 -3.50 21.51 7.62
N SER A 241 -3.35 21.56 8.94
CA SER A 241 -3.27 22.82 9.70
C SER A 241 -1.99 23.60 9.44
N GLU A 242 -0.90 22.93 9.09
CA GLU A 242 0.41 23.53 8.79
C GLU A 242 0.54 24.01 7.34
N ALA A 243 -0.36 23.56 6.45
CA ALA A 243 -0.36 23.99 5.06
C ALA A 243 -0.57 25.49 4.93
N LYS A 244 0.29 26.16 4.12
CA LYS A 244 0.29 27.62 3.92
C LYS A 244 -0.15 28.05 2.53
N HIS A 245 0.09 27.22 1.51
CA HIS A 245 -0.12 27.61 0.12
C HIS A 245 -1.07 26.66 -0.60
N GLU A 246 -0.74 25.37 -0.64
CA GLU A 246 -1.49 24.38 -1.42
C GLU A 246 -1.50 23.03 -0.72
N VAL A 247 -2.62 22.31 -0.85
CA VAL A 247 -2.78 20.90 -0.51
C VAL A 247 -3.30 20.16 -1.74
N ARG A 248 -2.62 19.09 -2.12
CA ARG A 248 -3.03 18.18 -3.19
C ARG A 248 -3.39 16.83 -2.59
N VAL A 249 -4.57 16.34 -2.90
CA VAL A 249 -5.07 15.07 -2.36
C VAL A 249 -5.58 14.20 -3.51
N GLN A 250 -5.19 12.93 -3.53
CA GLN A 250 -5.71 11.95 -4.48
C GLN A 250 -6.23 10.73 -3.71
N LEU A 251 -7.49 10.40 -3.94
CA LEU A 251 -8.22 9.34 -3.23
C LEU A 251 -9.08 8.54 -4.19
N LEU A 252 -9.44 7.31 -3.78
CA LEU A 252 -10.57 6.60 -4.39
C LEU A 252 -11.85 7.37 -4.11
N ASP A 253 -12.17 7.55 -2.82
CA ASP A 253 -13.39 8.18 -2.34
C ASP A 253 -13.06 9.22 -1.27
N TYR A 254 -13.69 10.38 -1.36
CA TYR A 254 -13.78 11.33 -0.29
C TYR A 254 -15.13 11.16 0.41
N ALA A 255 -15.13 10.35 1.45
CA ALA A 255 -16.33 9.97 2.19
C ALA A 255 -16.17 10.31 3.68
N PRO A 256 -16.49 11.54 4.12
CA PRO A 256 -16.41 11.91 5.53
C PRO A 256 -17.57 11.29 6.32
N LEU A 257 -17.65 9.98 6.27
CA LEU A 257 -18.68 9.15 6.87
C LEU A 257 -18.04 8.00 7.64
N SER A 258 -18.48 7.76 8.87
CA SER A 258 -18.09 6.58 9.64
C SER A 258 -19.07 5.43 9.44
N TYR A 259 -18.71 4.26 9.93
CA TYR A 259 -19.60 3.11 10.00
C TYR A 259 -20.21 3.06 11.40
N GLY A 260 -21.51 3.32 11.51
CA GLY A 260 -22.27 3.23 12.75
C GLY A 260 -23.04 1.90 12.87
N PRO A 261 -23.73 1.69 14.00
CA PRO A 261 -24.64 0.57 14.18
C PRO A 261 -25.77 0.62 13.14
N ASP A 262 -26.39 -0.52 12.87
CA ASP A 262 -27.54 -0.66 11.97
C ASP A 262 -27.34 -0.10 10.56
N LYS A 263 -26.08 -0.21 10.03
CA LYS A 263 -25.65 0.31 8.72
C LYS A 263 -25.78 1.83 8.58
N THR A 264 -25.89 2.56 9.69
CA THR A 264 -25.86 4.02 9.65
C THR A 264 -24.50 4.53 9.21
N ARG A 265 -24.47 5.71 8.59
CA ARG A 265 -23.25 6.37 8.09
C ARG A 265 -23.15 7.78 8.67
N PRO A 266 -22.89 7.90 9.99
CA PRO A 266 -22.80 9.21 10.63
C PRO A 266 -21.60 10.02 10.07
N TYR A 267 -21.76 11.33 10.05
CA TYR A 267 -20.74 12.26 9.61
C TYR A 267 -19.48 12.13 10.47
N TYR A 268 -18.33 12.02 9.80
CA TYR A 268 -17.02 11.95 10.41
C TYR A 268 -16.20 13.20 10.09
N ALA A 269 -16.22 14.13 11.02
CA ALA A 269 -15.76 15.50 10.80
C ALA A 269 -14.24 15.69 10.75
N VAL A 270 -13.46 14.76 11.29
CA VAL A 270 -12.03 14.97 11.62
C VAL A 270 -11.22 15.50 10.44
N ILE A 271 -11.23 14.80 9.31
CA ILE A 271 -10.48 15.21 8.12
C ILE A 271 -11.21 16.33 7.36
N ASP A 272 -12.53 16.23 7.21
CA ASP A 272 -13.32 17.21 6.46
C ASP A 272 -13.23 18.60 7.10
N ASN A 273 -13.30 18.70 8.44
CA ASN A 273 -13.11 19.97 9.15
C ASN A 273 -11.71 20.54 8.94
N ALA A 274 -10.66 19.69 8.93
CA ALA A 274 -9.29 20.14 8.70
C ALA A 274 -9.09 20.68 7.27
N VAL A 275 -9.68 20.01 6.26
CA VAL A 275 -9.67 20.49 4.86
C VAL A 275 -10.39 21.83 4.75
N ARG A 276 -11.58 21.96 5.33
CA ARG A 276 -12.36 23.23 5.33
C ARG A 276 -11.62 24.35 6.08
N ALA A 277 -11.01 24.03 7.21
CA ALA A 277 -10.21 25.01 7.95
C ALA A 277 -8.97 25.48 7.16
N ALA A 278 -8.30 24.58 6.41
CA ALA A 278 -7.21 24.96 5.52
C ALA A 278 -7.72 25.87 4.39
N ALA A 279 -8.85 25.52 3.76
CA ALA A 279 -9.48 26.38 2.74
C ALA A 279 -9.87 27.76 3.30
N ALA A 280 -10.45 27.82 4.51
CA ALA A 280 -10.81 29.08 5.17
C ALA A 280 -9.60 29.98 5.46
N ARG A 281 -8.41 29.42 5.63
CA ARG A 281 -7.16 30.17 5.74
C ARG A 281 -6.60 30.67 4.39
N GLY A 282 -7.25 30.38 3.28
CA GLY A 282 -6.81 30.75 1.94
C GLY A 282 -5.91 29.73 1.25
N VAL A 283 -5.71 28.54 1.84
CA VAL A 283 -4.92 27.46 1.23
C VAL A 283 -5.66 26.90 0.02
N SER A 284 -4.97 26.79 -1.11
CA SER A 284 -5.52 26.15 -2.33
C SER A 284 -5.65 24.66 -2.11
N ILE A 285 -6.86 24.10 -2.24
CA ILE A 285 -7.14 22.68 -2.12
C ILE A 285 -7.41 22.09 -3.49
N LYS A 286 -6.62 21.10 -3.89
CA LYS A 286 -6.82 20.33 -5.12
C LYS A 286 -7.11 18.88 -4.76
N LEU A 287 -8.36 18.48 -4.89
CA LEU A 287 -8.85 17.14 -4.59
C LEU A 287 -9.16 16.38 -5.89
N MET A 288 -8.54 15.22 -6.04
CA MET A 288 -8.81 14.29 -7.13
C MET A 288 -9.42 13.02 -6.56
N VAL A 289 -10.57 12.61 -7.10
CA VAL A 289 -11.28 11.39 -6.67
C VAL A 289 -11.68 10.54 -7.87
N SER A 290 -11.91 9.25 -7.63
CA SER A 290 -12.47 8.36 -8.64
C SER A 290 -13.92 8.71 -8.97
N ASN A 291 -14.37 8.29 -10.15
CA ASN A 291 -15.78 8.35 -10.54
C ASN A 291 -16.70 7.51 -9.61
N TRP A 292 -16.17 6.58 -8.84
CA TRP A 292 -16.93 5.87 -7.80
C TRP A 292 -17.43 6.82 -6.69
N ASN A 293 -16.72 7.92 -6.45
CA ASN A 293 -17.11 8.93 -5.45
C ASN A 293 -18.32 9.80 -5.88
N THR A 294 -19.01 9.41 -6.92
CA THR A 294 -20.26 10.05 -7.34
C THR A 294 -21.50 9.35 -6.80
N ASP A 295 -21.34 8.42 -5.86
CA ASP A 295 -22.45 7.80 -5.16
C ASP A 295 -23.31 8.82 -4.40
N LYS A 296 -24.58 8.48 -4.21
CA LYS A 296 -25.57 9.39 -3.62
C LYS A 296 -25.24 9.82 -2.20
N LEU A 297 -24.56 8.97 -1.41
CA LEU A 297 -24.20 9.29 -0.02
C LEU A 297 -23.01 10.25 0.09
N GLU A 298 -22.10 10.22 -0.85
CA GLU A 298 -20.82 10.92 -0.81
C GLU A 298 -20.82 12.21 -1.61
N LEU A 299 -21.57 12.24 -2.69
CA LEU A 299 -21.66 13.39 -3.60
C LEU A 299 -22.01 14.73 -2.91
N PRO A 300 -22.91 14.81 -1.91
CA PRO A 300 -23.21 16.07 -1.22
C PRO A 300 -21.97 16.69 -0.55
N TYR A 301 -21.06 15.88 -0.03
CA TYR A 301 -19.84 16.38 0.61
C TYR A 301 -18.86 16.96 -0.41
N LEU A 302 -18.68 16.32 -1.56
CA LEU A 302 -17.90 16.86 -2.69
C LEU A 302 -18.48 18.19 -3.16
N LYS A 303 -19.80 18.24 -3.38
CA LYS A 303 -20.49 19.48 -3.78
C LYS A 303 -20.30 20.59 -2.77
N SER A 304 -20.41 20.30 -1.49
CA SER A 304 -20.23 21.31 -0.42
C SER A 304 -18.79 21.82 -0.30
N LEU A 305 -17.79 21.04 -0.69
CA LEU A 305 -16.41 21.51 -0.82
C LEU A 305 -16.19 22.34 -2.08
N ALA A 306 -16.80 21.93 -3.19
CA ALA A 306 -16.61 22.57 -4.49
C ALA A 306 -17.14 24.02 -4.56
N VAL A 307 -18.01 24.43 -3.63
CA VAL A 307 -18.49 25.83 -3.57
C VAL A 307 -17.49 26.78 -2.91
N LEU A 308 -16.43 26.27 -2.28
CA LEU A 308 -15.39 27.09 -1.69
C LEU A 308 -14.47 27.64 -2.80
N PRO A 309 -14.13 28.95 -2.81
CA PRO A 309 -13.52 29.60 -3.97
C PRO A 309 -12.09 29.11 -4.29
N ASN A 310 -11.40 28.55 -3.31
CA ASN A 310 -10.03 28.06 -3.44
C ASN A 310 -9.95 26.50 -3.42
N VAL A 311 -11.10 25.82 -3.59
CA VAL A 311 -11.17 24.36 -3.69
C VAL A 311 -11.48 23.93 -5.12
N GLN A 312 -10.62 23.10 -5.66
CA GLN A 312 -10.80 22.47 -6.98
C GLN A 312 -10.97 20.97 -6.80
N ILE A 313 -12.05 20.42 -7.34
CA ILE A 313 -12.32 19.00 -7.33
C ILE A 313 -12.30 18.46 -8.76
N LYS A 314 -11.57 17.38 -8.99
CA LYS A 314 -11.58 16.64 -10.24
C LYS A 314 -12.01 15.19 -9.99
N ILE A 315 -12.94 14.72 -10.80
CA ILE A 315 -13.38 13.33 -10.84
C ILE A 315 -12.67 12.67 -12.01
N VAL A 316 -12.00 11.54 -11.73
CA VAL A 316 -11.24 10.79 -12.74
C VAL A 316 -12.00 9.54 -13.12
N THR A 317 -12.20 9.35 -14.41
CA THR A 317 -12.67 8.11 -15.02
C THR A 317 -11.56 7.55 -15.88
N LEU A 318 -11.10 6.33 -15.59
CA LEU A 318 -10.15 5.64 -16.45
C LEU A 318 -10.90 4.96 -17.61
N PRO A 319 -10.35 4.99 -18.81
CA PRO A 319 -10.97 4.29 -19.96
C PRO A 319 -10.99 2.78 -19.71
N GLU A 320 -11.93 2.09 -20.34
CA GLU A 320 -11.98 0.63 -20.35
C GLU A 320 -10.69 0.06 -20.95
N ALA A 321 -10.25 -1.10 -20.45
CA ALA A 321 -9.09 -1.80 -21.00
C ALA A 321 -9.44 -2.41 -22.37
N LYS A 322 -8.45 -2.61 -23.25
CA LYS A 322 -8.65 -3.26 -24.56
C LYS A 322 -9.26 -4.67 -24.45
N GLN A 323 -9.01 -5.36 -23.33
CA GLN A 323 -9.61 -6.66 -23.05
C GLN A 323 -11.08 -6.58 -22.58
N GLY A 324 -11.66 -5.38 -22.50
CA GLY A 324 -13.04 -5.16 -22.10
C GLY A 324 -13.19 -4.85 -20.61
N PHE A 325 -14.42 -4.98 -20.12
CA PHE A 325 -14.80 -4.66 -18.73
C PHE A 325 -14.13 -5.58 -17.73
N ILE A 326 -13.49 -4.98 -16.70
CA ILE A 326 -12.88 -5.68 -15.58
C ILE A 326 -13.57 -5.22 -14.29
N PRO A 327 -14.27 -6.11 -13.57
CA PRO A 327 -14.95 -5.75 -12.32
C PRO A 327 -13.97 -5.20 -11.27
N TYR A 328 -14.37 -4.12 -10.60
CA TYR A 328 -13.59 -3.48 -9.52
C TYR A 328 -12.20 -2.98 -9.94
N ALA A 329 -12.06 -2.59 -11.21
CA ALA A 329 -10.85 -2.04 -11.79
C ALA A 329 -11.12 -0.70 -12.49
N ARG A 330 -10.12 -0.15 -13.19
CA ARG A 330 -10.19 1.09 -13.95
C ARG A 330 -10.57 2.31 -13.13
N VAL A 331 -10.00 2.39 -11.92
CA VAL A 331 -10.18 3.51 -10.98
C VAL A 331 -8.83 4.02 -10.49
N ILE A 332 -8.81 5.25 -9.98
CA ILE A 332 -7.72 5.71 -9.14
C ILE A 332 -8.00 5.24 -7.71
N HIS A 333 -7.02 4.61 -7.08
CA HIS A 333 -7.14 4.05 -5.74
C HIS A 333 -6.02 4.53 -4.80
N CYS A 334 -5.23 5.49 -5.25
CA CYS A 334 -4.20 6.13 -4.43
C CYS A 334 -4.78 6.73 -3.15
N LYS A 335 -3.96 6.86 -2.12
CA LYS A 335 -4.24 7.59 -0.87
C LYS A 335 -3.02 8.46 -0.58
N THR A 336 -2.97 9.60 -1.28
CA THR A 336 -1.82 10.52 -1.21
C THR A 336 -2.28 11.93 -0.86
N MET A 337 -1.42 12.62 -0.12
CA MET A 337 -1.60 14.03 0.21
C MET A 337 -0.25 14.73 0.17
#